data_3e6b492dd7bbff2a0c9817cee1c2f418
#
_entry.id   3e6b492dd7bbff2a0c9817cee1c2f418
#
_cell.length_a   1.000
_cell.length_b   1.000
_cell.length_c   1.000
_cell.angle_alpha   90.00
_cell.angle_beta   90.00
_cell.angle_gamma   90.00
#
_symmetry.space_group_name_H-M   'P 1'
#
loop_
_entity.id
_entity.type
_entity.pdbx_description
1 polymer ?
#
loop_
_entity_poly.entity_id
_entity_poly.type
_entity_poly.pdbx_seq_one_letter_code
_entity_poly.pdbx_strand_id
1 'polypeptide(L)'
;VRQRLAKFHNLPDLMSIFRMVADIKTKEDLNLPVPQIKNGKPTVIALEPSNELEEYMQEIVKRSEAIQRGSVDPKEDNMLKISSDGKKAALDLRLIDSTLAETKNSKARAVSEQIYKNWLEGKEQKSTQIVFCDLSTPNADRFNIYDEIKKILIEMGIPENEIDYIHNSKTDIQKTKTFQKVRDGEIRVFLGSTSKMGAGTNIQDKLKVLHHIDAPWRPSDIEQRERKNIKAR
;
A
#
# COMPACT_ATOMS: atom_id res chain seq x y z
N VAL A 1 -30.89 -13.85 -1.10
CA VAL A 1 -30.35 -12.53 -0.64
C VAL A 1 -29.87 -12.72 0.79
N ARG A 2 -28.57 -12.58 1.06
CA ARG A 2 -28.07 -12.60 2.44
C ARG A 2 -28.34 -11.23 3.08
N GLN A 3 -29.03 -11.23 4.22
CA GLN A 3 -29.17 -10.03 5.03
C GLN A 3 -27.80 -9.60 5.57
N ARG A 4 -27.46 -8.33 5.43
CA ARG A 4 -26.25 -7.73 5.97
C ARG A 4 -26.62 -6.53 6.84
N LEU A 5 -25.91 -6.37 7.95
CA LEU A 5 -25.96 -5.14 8.73
C LEU A 5 -25.44 -3.98 7.88
N ALA A 6 -26.34 -3.08 7.47
CA ALA A 6 -26.01 -1.93 6.62
C ALA A 6 -26.03 -0.61 7.39
N LYS A 7 -26.84 -0.51 8.45
CA LYS A 7 -27.00 0.68 9.29
C LYS A 7 -27.25 0.29 10.73
N PHE A 8 -26.72 1.04 11.66
CA PHE A 8 -27.11 0.98 13.06
C PHE A 8 -28.41 1.76 13.24
N HIS A 9 -29.39 1.14 13.91
CA HIS A 9 -30.56 1.85 14.38
C HIS A 9 -30.23 2.50 15.72
N ASN A 10 -30.63 3.77 15.89
CA ASN A 10 -30.42 4.50 17.13
C ASN A 10 -28.94 4.55 17.60
N LEU A 11 -28.03 4.94 16.72
CA LEU A 11 -26.62 5.07 17.01
C LEU A 11 -26.32 5.98 18.23
N PRO A 12 -27.05 7.10 18.48
CA PRO A 12 -26.79 7.95 19.66
C PRO A 12 -26.94 7.20 20.98
N ASP A 13 -27.99 6.41 21.15
CA ASP A 13 -28.19 5.65 22.40
C ASP A 13 -27.14 4.55 22.56
N LEU A 14 -26.80 3.85 21.47
CA LEU A 14 -25.73 2.87 21.47
C LEU A 14 -24.41 3.50 21.92
N MET A 15 -24.06 4.67 21.38
CA MET A 15 -22.85 5.40 21.74
C MET A 15 -22.90 5.91 23.18
N SER A 16 -24.06 6.30 23.68
CA SER A 16 -24.23 6.71 25.07
C SER A 16 -23.97 5.55 26.04
N ILE A 17 -24.54 4.37 25.76
CA ILE A 17 -24.33 3.16 26.55
C ILE A 17 -22.85 2.75 26.48
N PHE A 18 -22.24 2.78 25.28
CA PHE A 18 -20.83 2.42 25.12
C PHE A 18 -19.89 3.34 25.90
N ARG A 19 -20.16 4.63 25.93
CA ARG A 19 -19.38 5.63 26.69
C ARG A 19 -19.46 5.44 28.22
N MET A 20 -20.49 4.75 28.73
CA MET A 20 -20.58 4.44 30.17
C MET A 20 -19.53 3.42 30.61
N VAL A 21 -19.04 2.58 29.71
CA VAL A 21 -18.10 1.47 30.01
C VAL A 21 -16.78 1.58 29.25
N ALA A 22 -16.65 2.53 28.34
CA ALA A 22 -15.46 2.72 27.52
C ALA A 22 -15.00 4.18 27.50
N ASP A 23 -13.71 4.40 27.73
CA ASP A 23 -13.08 5.71 27.51
C ASP A 23 -12.69 5.84 26.03
N ILE A 24 -13.42 6.72 25.32
CA ILE A 24 -13.21 6.96 23.89
C ILE A 24 -12.39 8.24 23.76
N LYS A 25 -11.19 8.12 23.19
CA LYS A 25 -10.36 9.26 22.82
C LYS A 25 -10.29 9.38 21.31
N THR A 26 -10.75 10.48 20.79
CA THR A 26 -10.58 10.81 19.36
C THR A 26 -9.20 11.41 19.13
N LYS A 27 -8.82 11.59 17.86
CA LYS A 27 -7.55 12.23 17.49
C LYS A 27 -7.47 13.67 18.03
N GLU A 28 -8.60 14.37 18.02
CA GLU A 28 -8.75 15.73 18.53
C GLU A 28 -8.55 15.78 20.05
N ASP A 29 -9.10 14.79 20.78
CA ASP A 29 -8.97 14.70 22.24
C ASP A 29 -7.52 14.44 22.68
N LEU A 30 -6.76 13.70 21.87
CA LEU A 30 -5.39 13.31 22.21
C LEU A 30 -4.36 14.41 21.90
N ASN A 31 -4.71 15.40 21.10
CA ASN A 31 -3.84 16.53 20.71
C ASN A 31 -2.39 16.10 20.38
N LEU A 32 -2.24 14.95 19.70
CA LEU A 32 -0.93 14.38 19.40
C LEU A 32 -0.19 15.26 18.39
N PRO A 33 1.11 15.49 18.59
CA PRO A 33 1.92 16.19 17.61
C PRO A 33 2.01 15.34 16.33
N VAL A 34 1.31 15.77 15.29
CA VAL A 34 1.32 15.12 13.97
C VAL A 34 2.30 15.85 13.08
N PRO A 35 3.29 15.17 12.47
CA PRO A 35 4.16 15.80 11.49
C PRO A 35 3.33 16.42 10.36
N GLN A 36 3.65 17.64 10.01
CA GLN A 36 2.98 18.28 8.88
C GLN A 36 3.47 17.68 7.57
N ILE A 37 2.52 17.32 6.71
CA ILE A 37 2.83 16.90 5.34
C ILE A 37 3.31 18.12 4.57
N LYS A 38 4.36 17.97 3.77
CA LYS A 38 4.86 19.01 2.87
C LYS A 38 3.70 19.53 2.00
N ASN A 39 3.48 20.84 1.99
CA ASN A 39 2.35 21.49 1.30
C ASN A 39 0.94 21.14 1.83
N GLY A 40 0.83 20.54 3.02
CA GLY A 40 -0.45 20.27 3.71
C GLY A 40 -1.30 19.15 3.12
N LYS A 41 -0.87 18.51 2.03
CA LYS A 41 -1.59 17.40 1.37
C LYS A 41 -0.65 16.41 0.71
N PRO A 42 -1.08 15.13 0.55
CA PRO A 42 -0.33 14.14 -0.20
C PRO A 42 -0.10 14.57 -1.65
N THR A 43 1.06 14.20 -2.20
CA THR A 43 1.35 14.37 -3.63
C THR A 43 0.76 13.18 -4.40
N VAL A 44 -0.09 13.45 -5.37
CA VAL A 44 -0.66 12.46 -6.27
C VAL A 44 0.10 12.51 -7.60
N ILE A 45 0.64 11.36 -8.02
CA ILE A 45 1.29 11.19 -9.32
C ILE A 45 0.33 10.42 -10.20
N ALA A 46 -0.28 11.09 -11.17
CA ALA A 46 -1.10 10.47 -12.18
C ALA A 46 -0.22 10.00 -13.35
N LEU A 47 -0.49 8.80 -13.82
CA LEU A 47 0.17 8.21 -15.00
C LEU A 47 -0.87 8.02 -16.08
N GLU A 48 -0.49 8.30 -17.31
CA GLU A 48 -1.33 7.98 -18.48
C GLU A 48 -1.42 6.45 -18.63
N PRO A 49 -2.63 5.90 -18.81
CA PRO A 49 -2.81 4.47 -19.04
C PRO A 49 -2.16 4.05 -20.36
N SER A 50 -1.68 2.82 -20.44
CA SER A 50 -1.27 2.23 -21.71
C SER A 50 -2.49 1.76 -22.52
N ASN A 51 -2.33 1.61 -23.83
CA ASN A 51 -3.40 1.09 -24.69
C ASN A 51 -3.88 -0.29 -24.23
N GLU A 52 -2.95 -1.15 -23.83
CA GLU A 52 -3.26 -2.49 -23.31
C GLU A 52 -4.08 -2.44 -22.01
N LEU A 53 -3.81 -1.45 -21.14
CA LEU A 53 -4.61 -1.25 -19.93
C LEU A 53 -6.01 -0.76 -20.29
N GLU A 54 -6.15 0.15 -21.24
CA GLU A 54 -7.45 0.63 -21.69
C GLU A 54 -8.28 -0.50 -22.30
N GLU A 55 -7.68 -1.34 -23.16
CA GLU A 55 -8.33 -2.51 -23.75
C GLU A 55 -8.79 -3.50 -22.66
N TYR A 56 -7.93 -3.80 -21.70
CA TYR A 56 -8.27 -4.68 -20.60
C TYR A 56 -9.39 -4.10 -19.72
N MET A 57 -9.41 -2.79 -19.50
CA MET A 57 -10.51 -2.14 -18.75
C MET A 57 -11.84 -2.23 -19.50
N GLN A 58 -11.85 -2.17 -20.84
CA GLN A 58 -13.06 -2.42 -21.63
C GLN A 58 -13.53 -3.87 -21.49
N GLU A 59 -12.63 -4.85 -21.42
CA GLU A 59 -12.97 -6.23 -21.11
C GLU A 59 -13.61 -6.37 -19.71
N ILE A 60 -13.03 -5.73 -18.70
CA ILE A 60 -13.60 -5.68 -17.35
C ILE A 60 -15.04 -5.14 -17.35
N VAL A 61 -15.32 -4.09 -18.13
CA VAL A 61 -16.67 -3.55 -18.25
C VAL A 61 -17.62 -4.57 -18.88
N LYS A 62 -17.24 -5.21 -19.99
CA LYS A 62 -18.05 -6.26 -20.64
C LYS A 62 -18.35 -7.43 -19.72
N ARG A 63 -17.35 -7.90 -18.96
CA ARG A 63 -17.53 -8.95 -17.94
C ARG A 63 -18.51 -8.51 -16.84
N SER A 64 -18.41 -7.28 -16.36
CA SER A 64 -19.34 -6.72 -15.37
C SER A 64 -20.78 -6.69 -15.87
N GLU A 65 -21.00 -6.26 -17.11
CA GLU A 65 -22.33 -6.25 -17.73
C GLU A 65 -22.90 -7.67 -17.89
N ALA A 66 -22.07 -8.64 -18.30
CA ALA A 66 -22.50 -10.03 -18.45
C ALA A 66 -22.97 -10.62 -17.10
N ILE A 67 -22.26 -10.32 -16.01
CA ILE A 67 -22.66 -10.73 -14.65
C ILE A 67 -23.97 -10.05 -14.24
N GLN A 68 -24.13 -8.76 -14.51
CA GLN A 68 -25.36 -8.04 -14.17
C GLN A 68 -26.58 -8.58 -14.93
N ARG A 69 -26.39 -9.04 -16.16
CA ARG A 69 -27.46 -9.69 -16.97
C ARG A 69 -27.72 -11.13 -16.54
N GLY A 70 -26.92 -11.71 -15.63
CA GLY A 70 -27.07 -13.10 -15.19
C GLY A 70 -26.65 -14.14 -16.24
N SER A 71 -25.84 -13.75 -17.22
CA SER A 71 -25.42 -14.63 -18.32
C SER A 71 -24.17 -15.46 -18.02
N VAL A 72 -23.58 -15.32 -16.83
CA VAL A 72 -22.35 -16.02 -16.41
C VAL A 72 -22.57 -16.72 -15.08
N ASP A 73 -22.06 -17.96 -14.95
CA ASP A 73 -22.09 -18.69 -13.68
C ASP A 73 -21.22 -17.93 -12.64
N PRO A 74 -21.76 -17.59 -11.45
CA PRO A 74 -20.99 -16.93 -10.40
C PRO A 74 -19.72 -17.68 -9.94
N LYS A 75 -19.61 -18.98 -10.24
CA LYS A 75 -18.40 -19.78 -9.99
C LYS A 75 -17.30 -19.50 -11.01
N GLU A 76 -17.68 -19.20 -12.25
CA GLU A 76 -16.72 -18.89 -13.32
C GLU A 76 -16.23 -17.45 -13.21
N ASP A 77 -17.18 -16.48 -13.08
CA ASP A 77 -16.86 -15.08 -12.90
C ASP A 77 -17.88 -14.37 -11.99
N ASN A 78 -17.40 -13.36 -11.24
CA ASN A 78 -18.24 -12.60 -10.31
C ASN A 78 -17.63 -11.23 -10.02
N MET A 79 -18.42 -10.30 -9.48
CA MET A 79 -18.00 -8.93 -9.20
C MET A 79 -16.78 -8.83 -8.27
N LEU A 80 -16.54 -9.80 -7.38
CA LEU A 80 -15.36 -9.80 -6.50
C LEU A 80 -14.10 -10.10 -7.30
N LYS A 81 -14.16 -11.09 -8.21
CA LYS A 81 -13.06 -11.45 -9.12
C LYS A 81 -12.75 -10.28 -10.04
N ILE A 82 -13.75 -9.69 -10.70
CA ILE A 82 -13.60 -8.51 -11.55
C ILE A 82 -12.93 -7.34 -10.80
N SER A 83 -13.42 -7.05 -9.59
CA SER A 83 -12.84 -5.97 -8.77
C SER A 83 -11.38 -6.24 -8.38
N SER A 84 -11.04 -7.51 -8.11
CA SER A 84 -9.65 -7.93 -7.84
C SER A 84 -8.78 -7.80 -9.08
N ASP A 85 -9.26 -8.28 -10.22
CA ASP A 85 -8.55 -8.22 -11.51
C ASP A 85 -8.32 -6.76 -11.93
N GLY A 86 -9.35 -5.92 -11.84
CA GLY A 86 -9.23 -4.49 -12.14
C GLY A 86 -8.19 -3.77 -11.26
N LYS A 87 -8.13 -4.09 -9.97
CA LYS A 87 -7.10 -3.53 -9.07
C LYS A 87 -5.70 -4.00 -9.43
N LYS A 88 -5.53 -5.28 -9.77
CA LYS A 88 -4.24 -5.83 -10.22
C LYS A 88 -3.79 -5.19 -11.53
N ALA A 89 -4.69 -5.13 -12.52
CA ALA A 89 -4.42 -4.49 -13.80
C ALA A 89 -4.03 -3.02 -13.65
N ALA A 90 -4.75 -2.29 -12.79
CA ALA A 90 -4.43 -0.90 -12.47
C ALA A 90 -3.10 -0.72 -11.74
N LEU A 91 -2.57 -1.74 -11.08
CA LEU A 91 -1.23 -1.73 -10.49
C LEU A 91 -0.18 -2.09 -11.53
N ASP A 92 -0.32 -3.24 -12.19
CA ASP A 92 0.51 -3.70 -13.30
C ASP A 92 -0.19 -4.85 -14.03
N LEU A 93 -0.32 -4.77 -15.34
CA LEU A 93 -0.97 -5.80 -16.16
C LEU A 93 -0.26 -7.17 -16.09
N ARG A 94 1.04 -7.19 -15.80
CA ARG A 94 1.80 -8.43 -15.58
C ARG A 94 1.33 -9.24 -14.37
N LEU A 95 0.51 -8.65 -13.48
CA LEU A 95 -0.17 -9.37 -12.39
C LEU A 95 -1.38 -10.17 -12.88
N ILE A 96 -1.86 -9.88 -14.09
CA ILE A 96 -2.94 -10.62 -14.78
C ILE A 96 -2.31 -11.61 -15.76
N ASP A 97 -1.39 -11.13 -16.60
CA ASP A 97 -0.69 -11.92 -17.59
C ASP A 97 0.82 -11.61 -17.54
N SER A 98 1.58 -12.53 -16.96
CA SER A 98 3.02 -12.41 -16.77
C SER A 98 3.84 -12.46 -18.05
N THR A 99 3.22 -12.75 -19.20
CA THR A 99 3.88 -12.75 -20.52
C THR A 99 4.00 -11.35 -21.14
N LEU A 100 3.26 -10.38 -20.59
CA LEU A 100 3.29 -9.01 -21.07
C LEU A 100 4.63 -8.33 -20.75
N ALA A 101 5.06 -7.45 -21.63
CA ALA A 101 6.26 -6.64 -21.42
C ALA A 101 6.03 -5.52 -20.40
N GLU A 102 7.12 -5.05 -19.79
CA GLU A 102 7.08 -3.85 -18.94
C GLU A 102 6.65 -2.63 -19.77
N THR A 103 5.69 -1.86 -19.24
CA THR A 103 5.32 -0.58 -19.84
C THR A 103 6.24 0.53 -19.35
N LYS A 104 6.64 1.44 -20.25
CA LYS A 104 7.55 2.56 -19.89
C LYS A 104 7.01 3.44 -18.76
N ASN A 105 5.68 3.60 -18.68
CA ASN A 105 5.00 4.40 -17.66
C ASN A 105 4.41 3.53 -16.54
N SER A 106 5.11 2.45 -16.14
CA SER A 106 4.61 1.60 -15.06
C SER A 106 4.64 2.33 -13.70
N LYS A 107 3.71 1.97 -12.81
CA LYS A 107 3.71 2.50 -11.44
C LYS A 107 4.98 2.13 -10.68
N ALA A 108 5.55 0.95 -10.94
CA ALA A 108 6.82 0.54 -10.36
C ALA A 108 7.95 1.50 -10.75
N ARG A 109 8.03 1.90 -12.00
CA ARG A 109 9.05 2.86 -12.48
C ARG A 109 8.84 4.25 -11.89
N ALA A 110 7.62 4.76 -11.95
CA ALA A 110 7.30 6.09 -11.43
C ALA A 110 7.57 6.21 -9.92
N VAL A 111 7.22 5.19 -9.12
CA VAL A 111 7.52 5.21 -7.69
C VAL A 111 9.02 5.07 -7.45
N SER A 112 9.74 4.26 -8.24
CA SER A 112 11.19 4.10 -8.12
C SER A 112 11.95 5.39 -8.40
N GLU A 113 11.52 6.18 -9.38
CA GLU A 113 12.07 7.52 -9.65
C GLU A 113 11.88 8.47 -8.45
N GLN A 114 10.70 8.46 -7.82
CA GLN A 114 10.46 9.27 -6.64
C GLN A 114 11.29 8.78 -5.43
N ILE A 115 11.40 7.46 -5.26
CA ILE A 115 12.23 6.87 -4.21
C ILE A 115 13.69 7.28 -4.41
N TYR A 116 14.20 7.15 -5.63
CA TYR A 116 15.59 7.50 -5.95
C TYR A 116 15.89 8.97 -5.69
N LYS A 117 15.00 9.87 -6.13
CA LYS A 117 15.11 11.30 -5.86
C LYS A 117 15.18 11.59 -4.36
N ASN A 118 14.25 11.04 -3.58
CA ASN A 118 14.22 11.23 -2.13
C ASN A 118 15.42 10.57 -1.43
N TRP A 119 15.93 9.46 -1.99
CA TRP A 119 17.13 8.78 -1.49
C TRP A 119 18.36 9.66 -1.65
N LEU A 120 18.53 10.32 -2.80
CA LEU A 120 19.60 11.29 -3.04
C LEU A 120 19.50 12.49 -2.09
N GLU A 121 18.31 13.10 -2.00
CA GLU A 121 18.06 14.26 -1.14
C GLU A 121 18.27 13.96 0.36
N GLY A 122 18.04 12.72 0.77
CA GLY A 122 18.16 12.29 2.17
C GLY A 122 19.47 11.57 2.48
N LYS A 123 20.53 11.69 1.65
CA LYS A 123 21.76 10.89 1.78
C LYS A 123 22.52 11.17 3.08
N GLU A 124 22.72 12.42 3.43
CA GLU A 124 23.47 12.81 4.63
C GLU A 124 22.80 12.36 5.93
N GLN A 125 21.48 12.51 6.02
CA GLN A 125 20.69 12.13 7.19
C GLN A 125 20.37 10.63 7.22
N LYS A 126 20.73 9.88 6.18
CA LYS A 126 20.30 8.49 5.96
C LYS A 126 18.79 8.33 6.10
N SER A 127 18.04 9.26 5.50
CA SER A 127 16.57 9.27 5.56
C SER A 127 15.99 7.98 4.99
N THR A 128 14.93 7.50 5.61
CA THR A 128 14.24 6.26 5.23
C THR A 128 12.91 6.55 4.55
N GLN A 129 12.48 5.63 3.72
CA GLN A 129 11.24 5.67 2.97
C GLN A 129 10.51 4.34 3.10
N ILE A 130 9.18 4.38 3.20
CA ILE A 130 8.35 3.17 3.24
C ILE A 130 7.49 3.13 2.00
N VAL A 131 7.40 1.94 1.41
CA VAL A 131 6.56 1.66 0.24
C VAL A 131 5.50 0.64 0.64
N PHE A 132 4.23 1.03 0.55
CA PHE A 132 3.10 0.15 0.82
C PHE A 132 2.54 -0.45 -0.46
N CYS A 133 2.48 -1.79 -0.49
CA CYS A 133 1.80 -2.57 -1.52
C CYS A 133 1.18 -3.82 -0.91
N ASP A 134 -0.14 -3.96 -1.02
CA ASP A 134 -0.89 -5.11 -0.51
C ASP A 134 -1.23 -6.12 -1.60
N LEU A 135 -1.38 -5.67 -2.85
CA LEU A 135 -1.89 -6.49 -3.96
C LEU A 135 -0.85 -7.45 -4.54
N SER A 136 0.43 -7.15 -4.39
CA SER A 136 1.51 -7.93 -5.02
C SER A 136 2.65 -8.13 -4.03
N THR A 137 2.47 -9.04 -3.07
CA THR A 137 3.52 -9.40 -2.10
C THR A 137 4.56 -10.32 -2.73
N PRO A 138 5.81 -10.34 -2.21
CA PRO A 138 6.89 -11.16 -2.75
C PRO A 138 6.51 -12.63 -2.91
N ASN A 139 6.79 -13.19 -4.08
CA ASN A 139 6.56 -14.58 -4.43
C ASN A 139 7.64 -15.01 -5.43
N ALA A 140 8.39 -16.07 -5.12
CA ALA A 140 9.51 -16.53 -5.95
C ALA A 140 9.06 -17.06 -7.33
N ASP A 141 7.83 -17.57 -7.43
CA ASP A 141 7.35 -18.28 -8.63
C ASP A 141 6.57 -17.37 -9.59
N ARG A 142 6.34 -16.12 -9.22
CA ARG A 142 5.49 -15.20 -9.99
C ARG A 142 6.05 -13.80 -9.99
N PHE A 143 5.76 -13.06 -11.09
CA PHE A 143 5.99 -11.64 -11.12
C PHE A 143 5.36 -10.96 -9.90
N ASN A 144 6.12 -10.08 -9.26
CA ASN A 144 5.64 -9.25 -8.17
C ASN A 144 6.28 -7.85 -8.20
N ILE A 145 5.56 -6.88 -7.71
CA ILE A 145 5.96 -5.47 -7.74
C ILE A 145 7.13 -5.17 -6.80
N TYR A 146 7.31 -5.94 -5.72
CA TYR A 146 8.43 -5.72 -4.79
C TYR A 146 9.77 -5.98 -5.45
N ASP A 147 9.88 -7.10 -6.15
CA ASP A 147 11.12 -7.47 -6.85
C ASP A 147 11.37 -6.55 -8.05
N GLU A 148 10.31 -6.13 -8.74
CA GLU A 148 10.42 -5.17 -9.84
C GLU A 148 10.93 -3.80 -9.35
N ILE A 149 10.37 -3.25 -8.27
CA ILE A 149 10.84 -2.00 -7.69
C ILE A 149 12.28 -2.16 -7.22
N LYS A 150 12.62 -3.25 -6.53
CA LYS A 150 13.99 -3.49 -6.06
C LYS A 150 14.98 -3.52 -7.23
N LYS A 151 14.64 -4.24 -8.29
CA LYS A 151 15.45 -4.32 -9.52
C LYS A 151 15.71 -2.92 -10.10
N ILE A 152 14.64 -2.14 -10.32
CA ILE A 152 14.75 -0.78 -10.88
C ILE A 152 15.62 0.12 -9.98
N LEU A 153 15.45 0.05 -8.65
CA LEU A 153 16.22 0.86 -7.71
C LEU A 153 17.71 0.50 -7.71
N ILE A 154 18.05 -0.79 -7.84
CA ILE A 154 19.43 -1.24 -7.98
C ILE A 154 20.03 -0.76 -9.31
N GLU A 155 19.28 -0.85 -10.40
CA GLU A 155 19.69 -0.31 -11.71
C GLU A 155 19.94 1.21 -11.67
N MET A 156 19.17 1.94 -10.86
CA MET A 156 19.36 3.37 -10.61
C MET A 156 20.57 3.68 -9.71
N GLY A 157 21.17 2.68 -9.06
CA GLY A 157 22.36 2.81 -8.24
C GLY A 157 22.13 2.86 -6.73
N ILE A 158 20.95 2.48 -6.22
CA ILE A 158 20.74 2.26 -4.78
C ILE A 158 21.36 0.91 -4.40
N PRO A 159 22.24 0.86 -3.37
CA PRO A 159 22.85 -0.37 -2.91
C PRO A 159 21.77 -1.39 -2.45
N GLU A 160 21.92 -2.64 -2.85
CA GLU A 160 20.95 -3.71 -2.54
C GLU A 160 20.71 -3.85 -1.03
N ASN A 161 21.73 -3.69 -0.21
CA ASN A 161 21.65 -3.79 1.25
C ASN A 161 20.86 -2.64 1.91
N GLU A 162 20.56 -1.56 1.18
CA GLU A 162 19.72 -0.46 1.65
C GLU A 162 18.24 -0.67 1.32
N ILE A 163 17.88 -1.77 0.63
CA ILE A 163 16.51 -2.13 0.24
C ILE A 163 16.12 -3.44 0.91
N ASP A 164 15.01 -3.47 1.65
CA ASP A 164 14.52 -4.72 2.24
C ASP A 164 12.98 -4.77 2.31
N TYR A 165 12.46 -5.97 2.53
CA TYR A 165 11.04 -6.28 2.62
C TYR A 165 10.67 -6.80 4.02
N ILE A 166 9.58 -6.35 4.59
CA ILE A 166 9.03 -6.92 5.83
C ILE A 166 8.82 -8.43 5.72
N HIS A 167 8.57 -8.93 4.50
CA HIS A 167 8.30 -10.34 4.22
C HIS A 167 9.51 -11.24 4.42
N ASN A 168 10.72 -10.70 4.39
CA ASN A 168 11.97 -11.42 4.68
C ASN A 168 12.11 -11.74 6.18
N SER A 169 11.41 -10.99 7.05
CA SER A 169 11.42 -11.19 8.50
C SER A 169 10.29 -12.13 8.91
N LYS A 170 10.61 -13.42 9.12
CA LYS A 170 9.63 -14.48 9.44
C LYS A 170 9.27 -14.53 10.92
N THR A 171 10.19 -14.14 11.81
CA THR A 171 10.00 -14.16 13.27
C THR A 171 9.97 -12.74 13.84
N ASP A 172 9.40 -12.58 15.03
CA ASP A 172 9.34 -11.26 15.69
C ASP A 172 10.74 -10.73 16.07
N ILE A 173 11.68 -11.64 16.37
CA ILE A 173 13.09 -11.28 16.61
C ILE A 173 13.71 -10.71 15.32
N GLN A 174 13.47 -11.34 14.18
CA GLN A 174 13.96 -10.85 12.89
C GLN A 174 13.33 -9.49 12.56
N LYS A 175 12.02 -9.33 12.75
CA LYS A 175 11.32 -8.04 12.54
C LYS A 175 11.93 -6.94 13.39
N THR A 176 12.17 -7.20 14.68
CA THR A 176 12.77 -6.23 15.60
C THR A 176 14.15 -5.78 15.11
N LYS A 177 15.00 -6.71 14.65
CA LYS A 177 16.31 -6.41 14.06
C LYS A 177 16.19 -5.59 12.78
N THR A 178 15.28 -5.98 11.87
CA THR A 178 15.05 -5.24 10.62
C THR A 178 14.54 -3.82 10.90
N PHE A 179 13.61 -3.66 11.84
CA PHE A 179 13.13 -2.34 12.24
C PHE A 179 14.22 -1.48 12.86
N GLN A 180 15.18 -2.09 13.61
CA GLN A 180 16.33 -1.35 14.10
C GLN A 180 17.19 -0.84 12.94
N LYS A 181 17.49 -1.67 11.96
CA LYS A 181 18.24 -1.26 10.76
C LYS A 181 17.56 -0.12 9.99
N VAL A 182 16.23 -0.14 9.92
CA VAL A 182 15.46 0.98 9.31
C VAL A 182 15.61 2.25 10.15
N ARG A 183 15.50 2.17 11.49
CA ARG A 183 15.71 3.33 12.39
C ARG A 183 17.12 3.92 12.28
N ASP A 184 18.12 3.05 12.15
CA ASP A 184 19.52 3.46 12.04
C ASP A 184 19.86 4.02 10.64
N GLY A 185 18.95 3.80 9.65
CA GLY A 185 19.15 4.21 8.26
C GLY A 185 20.14 3.34 7.51
N GLU A 186 20.31 2.07 7.93
CA GLU A 186 21.00 1.04 7.17
C GLU A 186 20.12 0.56 6.02
N ILE A 187 18.81 0.33 6.31
CA ILE A 187 17.78 0.08 5.31
C ILE A 187 17.07 1.41 5.06
N ARG A 188 17.25 1.97 3.87
CA ARG A 188 16.70 3.28 3.52
C ARG A 188 15.43 3.20 2.69
N VAL A 189 15.19 2.07 2.03
CA VAL A 189 13.94 1.78 1.30
C VAL A 189 13.35 0.48 1.85
N PHE A 190 12.19 0.59 2.51
CA PHE A 190 11.56 -0.54 3.15
C PHE A 190 10.16 -0.78 2.58
N LEU A 191 9.95 -1.96 1.97
CA LEU A 191 8.68 -2.32 1.35
C LEU A 191 7.88 -3.24 2.26
N GLY A 192 6.56 -3.02 2.29
CA GLY A 192 5.70 -3.86 3.10
C GLY A 192 4.21 -3.74 2.82
N SER A 193 3.46 -4.72 3.31
CA SER A 193 2.00 -4.70 3.29
C SER A 193 1.43 -4.11 4.56
N THR A 194 0.21 -3.55 4.47
CA THR A 194 -0.52 -3.01 5.62
C THR A 194 -0.65 -4.03 6.74
N SER A 195 -0.95 -5.28 6.39
CA SER A 195 -1.13 -6.36 7.37
C SER A 195 0.14 -6.71 8.14
N LYS A 196 1.31 -6.69 7.49
CA LYS A 196 2.59 -7.06 8.10
C LYS A 196 3.30 -5.91 8.80
N MET A 197 3.13 -4.69 8.31
CA MET A 197 3.66 -3.48 8.94
C MET A 197 2.67 -2.86 9.93
N GLY A 198 1.57 -3.56 10.18
CA GLY A 198 0.40 -3.06 10.88
C GLY A 198 0.61 -2.67 12.32
N ALA A 199 0.65 -3.55 13.29
CA ALA A 199 0.69 -3.19 14.71
C ALA A 199 2.12 -3.16 15.25
N GLY A 200 2.47 -2.12 16.05
CA GLY A 200 3.70 -2.11 16.84
C GLY A 200 5.01 -1.79 16.09
N THR A 201 4.93 -1.37 14.83
CA THR A 201 6.13 -0.97 14.09
C THR A 201 6.50 0.48 14.40
N ASN A 202 7.53 0.66 15.20
CA ASN A 202 8.14 1.98 15.43
C ASN A 202 9.41 2.11 14.58
N ILE A 203 9.27 2.66 13.36
CA ILE A 203 10.36 2.84 12.38
C ILE A 203 10.44 4.30 11.91
N GLN A 204 10.05 5.23 12.76
CA GLN A 204 9.77 6.62 12.39
C GLN A 204 10.98 7.54 12.51
N ASP A 205 12.07 7.11 13.14
CA ASP A 205 13.15 7.99 13.55
C ASP A 205 13.79 8.77 12.40
N LYS A 206 13.96 8.14 11.26
CA LYS A 206 14.50 8.74 10.03
C LYS A 206 13.52 8.72 8.85
N LEU A 207 12.25 8.38 9.12
CA LEU A 207 11.24 8.30 8.08
C LEU A 207 10.92 9.68 7.52
N LYS A 208 11.10 9.83 6.20
CA LYS A 208 10.85 11.08 5.47
C LYS A 208 9.66 10.98 4.53
N VAL A 209 9.45 9.82 3.90
CA VAL A 209 8.44 9.66 2.85
C VAL A 209 7.72 8.33 2.97
N LEU A 210 6.40 8.37 2.71
CA LEU A 210 5.54 7.21 2.52
C LEU A 210 5.06 7.17 1.08
N HIS A 211 5.16 6.01 0.45
CA HIS A 211 4.66 5.76 -0.89
C HIS A 211 3.50 4.76 -0.82
N HIS A 212 2.36 5.11 -1.39
CA HIS A 212 1.21 4.23 -1.56
C HIS A 212 1.06 3.92 -3.04
N ILE A 213 1.38 2.69 -3.45
CA ILE A 213 1.31 2.28 -4.87
C ILE A 213 0.02 1.55 -5.20
N ASP A 214 -0.68 1.07 -4.18
CA ASP A 214 -2.02 0.51 -4.30
C ASP A 214 -3.00 1.16 -3.31
N ALA A 215 -4.28 1.12 -3.66
CA ALA A 215 -5.35 1.59 -2.81
C ALA A 215 -5.94 0.40 -2.02
N PRO A 216 -5.89 0.41 -0.69
CA PRO A 216 -6.55 -0.61 0.12
C PRO A 216 -8.07 -0.54 -0.02
N TRP A 217 -8.76 -1.62 0.39
CA TRP A 217 -10.22 -1.67 0.35
C TRP A 217 -10.90 -0.74 1.35
N ARG A 218 -10.24 -0.43 2.45
CA ARG A 218 -10.80 0.39 3.53
C ARG A 218 -10.03 1.70 3.60
N PRO A 219 -10.73 2.85 3.60
CA PRO A 219 -10.07 4.15 3.83
C PRO A 219 -9.30 4.18 5.15
N SER A 220 -9.79 3.50 6.20
CA SER A 220 -9.11 3.37 7.49
C SER A 220 -7.72 2.71 7.39
N ASP A 221 -7.48 1.88 6.37
CA ASP A 221 -6.18 1.24 6.18
C ASP A 221 -5.13 2.28 5.70
N ILE A 222 -5.54 3.28 4.91
CA ILE A 222 -4.67 4.41 4.54
C ILE A 222 -4.34 5.23 5.79
N GLU A 223 -5.35 5.61 6.56
CA GLU A 223 -5.12 6.32 7.82
C GLU A 223 -4.20 5.52 8.76
N GLN A 224 -4.36 4.20 8.79
CA GLN A 224 -3.53 3.33 9.59
C GLN A 224 -2.08 3.29 9.08
N ARG A 225 -1.85 3.26 7.75
CA ARG A 225 -0.52 3.37 7.14
C ARG A 225 0.13 4.70 7.52
N GLU A 226 -0.61 5.80 7.47
CA GLU A 226 -0.12 7.15 7.75
C GLU A 226 0.11 7.39 9.24
N ARG A 227 -0.83 7.00 10.12
CA ARG A 227 -0.75 7.20 11.58
C ARG A 227 0.42 6.45 12.23
N LYS A 228 0.79 5.28 11.72
CA LYS A 228 1.90 4.47 12.26
C LYS A 228 3.26 5.10 12.06
N ASN A 229 3.34 6.08 11.21
CA ASN A 229 4.56 6.77 10.88
C ASN A 229 4.64 8.15 11.55
N ILE A 230 3.70 8.46 12.43
CA ILE A 230 3.67 9.70 13.19
C ILE A 230 4.26 9.41 14.57
N LYS A 231 5.44 9.95 14.84
CA LYS A 231 6.07 9.88 16.16
C LYS A 231 5.32 10.79 17.12
N ALA A 232 4.68 10.22 18.14
CA ALA A 232 4.39 10.97 19.34
C ALA A 232 5.74 11.25 20.03
N ARG A 233 6.19 12.49 20.03
CA ARG A 233 7.30 12.95 20.88
C ARG A 233 6.82 13.10 22.30
#